data_9a2cb8a985a77c81c42d80c58e23a49c
#
_entry.id   9a2cb8a985a77c81c42d80c58e23a49c
#
_cell.length_a   1.000
_cell.length_b   1.000
_cell.length_c   1.000
_cell.angle_alpha   90.00
_cell.angle_beta   90.00
_cell.angle_gamma   90.00
#
_symmetry.space_group_name_H-M   'P 1'
#
loop_
_entity.id
_entity.type
_entity.pdbx_description
1 polymer ?
#
loop_
_entity_poly.entity_id
_entity_poly.type
_entity_poly.pdbx_seq_one_letter_code
_entity_poly.pdbx_strand_id
1 'polypeptide(L)'
;MSITVERTHPVLILNAGEITLGTESRKKMAKRDREEEKRNILKALCALINSGEGEIKAHIKNQDYNWTKYGIGDDLETSFNKILAHPEFREDQSYFFVCVKSQSSDISVGKPATIATNLYMRNGASSVEMNFYAAQEFLENLKGSGERSPSARSSEWPGDDTQEEAHIQELAAAFFKQSKLTKKEKFSFSESINVEYKSFETKKVLQRVKEILPRTVSAFANTDGGYLFIGLDEKTQEIVGFEEKNCQPKTLESAIEKCIRQLPVTHFCEEKEKIKYTCKFIEVHDSGAVCAYVCALRVERFCCAVFAEKPDSWRVKDGCVKRFTTEEWVKLQMA
;
A
#
# COMPACT_ATOMS: atom_id res chain seq x y z
N MET A 1 21.56 -0.85 -0.43
CA MET A 1 22.49 -0.19 0.53
C MET A 1 21.78 0.05 1.86
N SER A 2 22.53 0.00 3.00
CA SER A 2 21.97 0.27 4.32
C SER A 2 22.25 1.72 4.72
N ILE A 3 21.25 2.42 5.27
CA ILE A 3 21.43 3.73 5.87
C ILE A 3 22.19 3.55 7.16
N THR A 4 23.26 4.33 7.36
CA THR A 4 24.07 4.29 8.57
C THR A 4 23.98 5.59 9.35
N VAL A 5 24.04 5.50 10.68
CA VAL A 5 24.11 6.66 11.57
C VAL A 5 25.58 6.98 11.78
N GLU A 6 26.06 8.11 11.25
CA GLU A 6 27.46 8.52 11.38
C GLU A 6 27.68 9.31 12.67
N ARG A 7 26.68 10.08 13.10
CA ARG A 7 26.78 10.93 14.29
C ARG A 7 25.42 11.09 14.96
N THR A 8 25.40 11.02 16.29
CA THR A 8 24.18 11.17 17.09
C THR A 8 24.14 12.42 17.96
N HIS A 9 25.26 13.13 18.09
CA HIS A 9 25.38 14.32 18.96
C HIS A 9 26.51 15.26 18.50
N PRO A 10 26.40 16.61 18.53
CA PRO A 10 25.17 17.35 18.85
C PRO A 10 24.14 17.37 17.71
N VAL A 11 24.52 17.02 16.48
CA VAL A 11 23.67 17.01 15.31
C VAL A 11 23.64 15.59 14.75
N LEU A 12 22.45 15.05 14.52
CA LEU A 12 22.27 13.72 13.94
C LEU A 12 22.68 13.73 12.45
N ILE A 13 23.59 12.85 12.04
CA ILE A 13 24.01 12.69 10.65
C ILE A 13 23.70 11.28 10.19
N LEU A 14 22.86 11.16 9.15
CA LEU A 14 22.49 9.91 8.51
C LEU A 14 23.15 9.83 7.13
N ASN A 15 23.94 8.78 6.89
CA ASN A 15 24.48 8.50 5.57
C ASN A 15 23.49 7.61 4.80
N ALA A 16 22.92 8.16 3.73
CA ALA A 16 21.97 7.48 2.87
C ALA A 16 22.62 6.68 1.72
N GLY A 17 23.96 6.59 1.72
CA GLY A 17 24.71 5.90 0.69
C GLY A 17 25.02 6.79 -0.52
N GLU A 18 24.82 6.26 -1.72
CA GLU A 18 25.11 6.95 -2.96
C GLU A 18 23.84 7.48 -3.63
N ILE A 19 23.95 8.62 -4.33
CA ILE A 19 22.86 9.25 -5.04
C ILE A 19 23.33 9.78 -6.40
N THR A 20 22.48 9.63 -7.42
CA THR A 20 22.63 10.28 -8.71
C THR A 20 21.73 11.52 -8.73
N LEU A 21 22.27 12.68 -9.05
CA LEU A 21 21.55 13.95 -9.08
C LEU A 21 21.33 14.46 -10.51
N GLY A 22 20.35 15.38 -10.66
CA GLY A 22 19.97 15.97 -11.94
C GLY A 22 18.95 15.17 -12.74
N THR A 23 17.91 15.87 -13.24
CA THR A 23 16.74 15.27 -13.91
C THR A 23 17.15 14.35 -15.07
N GLU A 24 18.04 14.78 -15.95
CA GLU A 24 18.43 14.00 -17.12
C GLU A 24 19.31 12.79 -16.77
N SER A 25 20.18 12.90 -15.77
CA SER A 25 20.98 11.79 -15.29
C SER A 25 20.09 10.72 -14.66
N ARG A 26 19.12 11.14 -13.86
CA ARG A 26 18.15 10.25 -13.21
C ARG A 26 17.20 9.58 -14.21
N LYS A 27 16.77 10.27 -15.27
CA LYS A 27 15.95 9.65 -16.35
C LYS A 27 16.68 8.52 -17.08
N LYS A 28 18.01 8.62 -17.21
CA LYS A 28 18.84 7.59 -17.86
C LYS A 28 19.11 6.36 -16.99
N MET A 29 18.87 6.44 -15.68
CA MET A 29 19.04 5.31 -14.78
C MET A 29 18.03 4.19 -15.05
N ALA A 30 18.41 2.95 -14.75
CA ALA A 30 17.45 1.87 -14.66
C ALA A 30 16.37 2.23 -13.61
N LYS A 31 15.10 1.99 -13.93
CA LYS A 31 13.97 2.33 -13.06
C LYS A 31 14.15 1.79 -11.63
N ARG A 32 14.66 0.55 -11.51
CA ARG A 32 14.90 -0.11 -10.23
C ARG A 32 15.90 0.68 -9.37
N ASP A 33 17.03 1.06 -9.95
CA ASP A 33 18.11 1.75 -9.23
C ASP A 33 17.68 3.15 -8.79
N ARG A 34 16.97 3.85 -9.69
CA ARG A 34 16.39 5.16 -9.39
C ARG A 34 15.40 5.12 -8.23
N GLU A 35 14.50 4.14 -8.21
CA GLU A 35 13.54 3.96 -7.13
C GLU A 35 14.21 3.50 -5.81
N GLU A 36 15.31 2.73 -5.89
CA GLU A 36 16.07 2.32 -4.71
C GLU A 36 16.78 3.51 -4.07
N GLU A 37 17.48 4.34 -4.85
CA GLU A 37 18.13 5.57 -4.34
C GLU A 37 17.10 6.52 -3.73
N LYS A 38 15.99 6.77 -4.42
CA LYS A 38 14.90 7.60 -3.92
C LYS A 38 14.34 7.08 -2.59
N ARG A 39 14.09 5.78 -2.50
CA ARG A 39 13.59 5.15 -1.27
C ARG A 39 14.56 5.30 -0.11
N ASN A 40 15.86 5.12 -0.35
CA ASN A 40 16.86 5.23 0.70
C ASN A 40 16.93 6.63 1.29
N ILE A 41 16.94 7.66 0.43
CA ILE A 41 17.00 9.03 0.92
C ILE A 41 15.70 9.45 1.62
N LEU A 42 14.52 9.05 1.11
CA LEU A 42 13.26 9.32 1.79
C LEU A 42 13.14 8.61 3.13
N LYS A 43 13.64 7.38 3.22
CA LYS A 43 13.71 6.63 4.48
C LYS A 43 14.62 7.33 5.50
N ALA A 44 15.79 7.82 5.06
CA ALA A 44 16.69 8.59 5.93
C ALA A 44 16.01 9.89 6.37
N LEU A 45 15.35 10.59 5.47
CA LEU A 45 14.61 11.81 5.76
C LEU A 45 13.50 11.59 6.79
N CYS A 46 12.66 10.58 6.57
CA CYS A 46 11.61 10.20 7.50
C CYS A 46 12.18 9.85 8.89
N ALA A 47 13.28 9.09 8.93
CA ALA A 47 13.92 8.71 10.17
C ALA A 47 14.49 9.93 10.91
N LEU A 48 15.05 10.89 10.19
CA LEU A 48 15.62 12.11 10.76
C LEU A 48 14.51 12.99 11.35
N ILE A 49 13.44 13.27 10.60
CA ILE A 49 12.30 14.07 11.07
C ILE A 49 11.69 13.47 12.34
N ASN A 50 11.55 12.15 12.40
CA ASN A 50 10.99 11.45 13.56
C ASN A 50 11.97 11.33 14.74
N SER A 51 13.21 11.78 14.61
CA SER A 51 14.24 11.64 15.63
C SER A 51 14.83 12.97 16.10
N GLY A 52 14.50 14.08 15.41
CA GLY A 52 14.94 15.42 15.73
C GLY A 52 15.60 16.13 14.55
N GLU A 53 16.52 17.05 14.87
CA GLU A 53 17.25 17.84 13.88
C GLU A 53 18.49 17.11 13.39
N GLY A 54 18.92 17.44 12.17
CA GLY A 54 20.15 16.89 11.65
C GLY A 54 20.32 17.02 10.14
N GLU A 55 21.21 16.22 9.60
CA GLU A 55 21.56 16.21 8.19
C GLU A 55 21.55 14.79 7.62
N ILE A 56 21.07 14.66 6.38
CA ILE A 56 21.28 13.48 5.57
C ILE A 56 22.45 13.76 4.65
N LYS A 57 23.40 12.85 4.61
CA LYS A 57 24.57 12.89 3.74
C LYS A 57 24.46 11.77 2.71
N ALA A 58 24.67 12.07 1.44
CA ALA A 58 24.75 11.07 0.37
C ALA A 58 25.91 11.38 -0.57
N HIS A 59 26.67 10.36 -0.98
CA HIS A 59 27.77 10.51 -1.94
C HIS A 59 27.23 10.65 -3.36
N ILE A 60 27.66 11.69 -4.10
CA ILE A 60 27.23 11.97 -5.47
C ILE A 60 27.97 11.05 -6.44
N LYS A 61 27.23 10.21 -7.18
CA LYS A 61 27.80 9.25 -8.15
C LYS A 61 28.28 9.91 -9.43
N ASN A 62 27.56 10.88 -9.92
CA ASN A 62 27.86 11.54 -11.18
C ASN A 62 28.84 12.70 -10.98
N GLN A 63 30.11 12.43 -11.28
CA GLN A 63 31.23 13.34 -11.04
C GLN A 63 31.12 14.68 -11.79
N ASP A 64 30.45 14.74 -12.92
CA ASP A 64 30.22 15.96 -13.72
C ASP A 64 28.96 16.71 -13.33
N TYR A 65 28.41 16.42 -12.15
CA TYR A 65 27.21 17.06 -11.65
C TYR A 65 27.50 18.52 -11.28
N ASN A 66 26.61 19.41 -11.72
CA ASN A 66 26.62 20.82 -11.39
C ASN A 66 25.25 21.23 -10.87
N TRP A 67 25.15 21.60 -9.62
CA TRP A 67 23.93 21.97 -8.91
C TRP A 67 23.13 23.07 -9.62
N THR A 68 23.79 24.20 -9.94
CA THR A 68 23.13 25.36 -10.52
C THR A 68 22.55 25.12 -11.90
N LYS A 69 23.09 24.12 -12.61
CA LYS A 69 22.67 23.78 -13.97
C LYS A 69 21.62 22.67 -14.01
N TYR A 70 21.70 21.72 -13.13
CA TYR A 70 20.94 20.47 -13.27
C TYR A 70 19.93 20.19 -12.15
N GLY A 71 19.94 20.97 -11.05
CA GLY A 71 19.07 20.74 -9.88
C GLY A 71 19.25 19.34 -9.27
N ILE A 72 18.41 18.95 -8.34
CA ILE A 72 18.51 17.63 -7.68
C ILE A 72 17.85 16.51 -8.49
N GLY A 73 16.92 16.84 -9.36
CA GLY A 73 16.09 15.90 -10.11
C GLY A 73 14.62 15.94 -9.69
N ASP A 74 13.73 16.06 -10.68
CA ASP A 74 12.28 16.28 -10.48
C ASP A 74 11.62 15.25 -9.57
N ASP A 75 12.03 13.98 -9.67
CA ASP A 75 11.47 12.88 -8.88
C ASP A 75 11.88 12.94 -7.41
N LEU A 76 13.08 13.45 -7.10
CA LEU A 76 13.54 13.69 -5.72
C LEU A 76 12.87 14.94 -5.16
N GLU A 77 12.86 16.02 -5.90
CA GLU A 77 12.26 17.29 -5.48
C GLU A 77 10.77 17.14 -5.16
N THR A 78 10.02 16.50 -6.05
CA THR A 78 8.61 16.16 -5.82
C THR A 78 8.43 15.32 -4.56
N SER A 79 9.36 14.40 -4.29
CA SER A 79 9.28 13.52 -3.13
C SER A 79 9.65 14.23 -1.83
N PHE A 80 10.63 15.11 -1.84
CA PHE A 80 11.00 15.92 -0.68
C PHE A 80 9.88 16.89 -0.29
N ASN A 81 9.28 17.57 -1.27
CA ASN A 81 8.18 18.52 -1.04
C ASN A 81 6.92 17.88 -0.45
N LYS A 82 6.77 16.56 -0.53
CA LYS A 82 5.69 15.83 0.15
C LYS A 82 5.91 15.66 1.66
N ILE A 83 7.16 15.73 2.11
CA ILE A 83 7.55 15.42 3.49
C ILE A 83 8.06 16.66 4.21
N LEU A 84 8.72 17.58 3.50
CA LEU A 84 9.27 18.82 4.02
C LEU A 84 8.59 20.01 3.39
N ALA A 85 8.18 20.99 4.20
CA ALA A 85 7.63 22.25 3.71
C ALA A 85 8.70 23.09 2.99
N HIS A 86 9.93 23.12 3.51
CA HIS A 86 11.05 23.88 2.98
C HIS A 86 12.34 23.07 3.07
N PRO A 87 12.63 22.19 2.09
CA PRO A 87 13.87 21.43 2.09
C PRO A 87 15.07 22.35 1.84
N GLU A 88 16.05 22.32 2.72
CA GLU A 88 17.35 22.99 2.53
C GLU A 88 18.37 21.98 2.04
N PHE A 89 19.02 22.31 0.93
CA PHE A 89 20.04 21.46 0.31
C PHE A 89 21.39 22.13 0.31
N ARG A 90 22.45 21.36 0.48
CA ARG A 90 23.83 21.79 0.41
C ARG A 90 24.65 20.75 -0.36
N GLU A 91 25.57 21.22 -1.18
CA GLU A 91 26.61 20.40 -1.81
C GLU A 91 27.96 20.78 -1.23
N ASP A 92 28.75 19.78 -0.90
CA ASP A 92 30.11 19.96 -0.41
C ASP A 92 30.99 18.86 -0.99
N GLN A 93 31.90 19.24 -1.89
CA GLN A 93 32.77 18.32 -2.65
C GLN A 93 31.94 17.23 -3.40
N SER A 94 32.11 15.98 -2.96
CA SER A 94 31.42 14.81 -3.54
C SER A 94 30.15 14.41 -2.79
N TYR A 95 29.66 15.27 -1.88
CA TYR A 95 28.52 14.94 -1.04
C TYR A 95 27.37 15.91 -1.21
N PHE A 96 26.17 15.34 -1.22
CA PHE A 96 24.89 16.03 -1.16
C PHE A 96 24.33 15.93 0.25
N PHE A 97 23.87 17.05 0.78
CA PHE A 97 23.27 17.13 2.10
C PHE A 97 21.84 17.64 2.02
N VAL A 98 20.97 17.04 2.84
CA VAL A 98 19.62 17.53 3.11
C VAL A 98 19.56 17.90 4.58
N CYS A 99 19.37 19.19 4.87
CA CYS A 99 19.31 19.69 6.24
C CYS A 99 17.86 19.68 6.72
N VAL A 100 17.63 19.12 7.90
CA VAL A 100 16.33 19.11 8.58
C VAL A 100 16.48 19.90 9.88
N LYS A 101 15.83 21.05 9.95
CA LYS A 101 15.75 21.88 11.16
C LYS A 101 14.49 21.54 11.93
N SER A 102 14.53 21.64 13.25
CA SER A 102 13.33 21.58 14.06
C SER A 102 12.40 22.70 13.64
N GLN A 103 11.26 22.34 13.16
CA GLN A 103 10.23 23.35 12.88
C GLN A 103 9.64 23.79 14.22
N SER A 104 10.04 24.99 14.62
CA SER A 104 9.41 25.67 15.75
C SER A 104 7.92 25.84 15.46
N SER A 105 7.08 25.23 16.30
CA SER A 105 5.71 25.56 16.65
C SER A 105 4.51 25.28 15.70
N ASP A 106 4.65 24.94 14.43
CA ASP A 106 3.45 24.87 13.56
C ASP A 106 3.16 23.52 12.86
N ILE A 107 3.96 22.48 13.09
CA ILE A 107 3.58 21.13 12.67
C ILE A 107 3.15 20.37 13.92
N SER A 108 1.95 19.83 13.89
CA SER A 108 1.30 18.96 14.89
C SER A 108 2.33 18.23 15.76
N VAL A 109 2.61 18.82 16.93
CA VAL A 109 3.54 18.29 17.92
C VAL A 109 3.18 16.82 18.21
N GLY A 110 4.08 15.91 17.85
CA GLY A 110 3.96 14.50 18.24
C GLY A 110 3.60 13.50 17.14
N LYS A 111 3.18 13.95 15.93
CA LYS A 111 2.77 13.00 14.87
C LYS A 111 3.93 12.54 14.00
N PRO A 112 4.02 11.23 13.67
CA PRO A 112 5.16 10.70 12.93
C PRO A 112 5.12 11.06 11.45
N ALA A 113 6.22 11.57 10.91
CA ALA A 113 6.43 11.65 9.48
C ALA A 113 6.32 10.25 8.86
N THR A 114 5.60 10.15 7.74
CA THR A 114 5.23 8.85 7.15
C THR A 114 5.31 8.95 5.63
N ILE A 115 6.02 8.03 5.00
CA ILE A 115 6.15 7.95 3.53
C ILE A 115 4.90 7.32 2.94
N ALA A 116 4.41 6.22 3.55
CA ALA A 116 3.20 5.51 3.19
C ALA A 116 2.54 4.96 4.46
N THR A 117 1.22 5.11 4.56
CA THR A 117 0.46 4.59 5.70
C THR A 117 0.25 3.09 5.61
N ASN A 118 0.22 2.57 4.37
CA ASN A 118 -0.16 1.19 4.04
C ASN A 118 -1.55 0.77 4.56
N LEU A 119 -2.40 1.76 4.87
CA LEU A 119 -3.83 1.59 5.09
C LEU A 119 -4.57 1.87 3.79
N TYR A 120 -5.37 0.92 3.34
CA TYR A 120 -6.14 1.03 2.11
C TYR A 120 -7.64 1.01 2.41
N MET A 121 -8.39 1.74 1.59
CA MET A 121 -9.85 1.70 1.55
C MET A 121 -10.34 1.58 0.10
N ARG A 122 -11.58 1.16 -0.08
CA ARG A 122 -12.20 1.18 -1.41
C ARG A 122 -12.74 2.58 -1.69
N ASN A 123 -12.44 3.06 -2.90
CA ASN A 123 -13.04 4.27 -3.45
C ASN A 123 -13.49 3.94 -4.88
N GLY A 124 -14.80 3.71 -5.07
CA GLY A 124 -15.33 3.10 -6.27
C GLY A 124 -14.64 1.77 -6.57
N ALA A 125 -14.23 1.54 -7.80
CA ALA A 125 -13.56 0.32 -8.26
C ALA A 125 -12.07 0.21 -7.85
N SER A 126 -11.53 1.15 -7.06
CA SER A 126 -10.09 1.20 -6.75
C SER A 126 -9.77 0.99 -5.28
N SER A 127 -8.68 0.28 -5.00
CA SER A 127 -8.05 0.25 -3.67
C SER A 127 -7.10 1.44 -3.54
N VAL A 128 -7.48 2.43 -2.72
CA VAL A 128 -6.74 3.68 -2.55
C VAL A 128 -6.06 3.71 -1.18
N GLU A 129 -4.80 4.08 -1.15
CA GLU A 129 -4.07 4.29 0.09
C GLU A 129 -4.58 5.54 0.80
N MET A 130 -4.92 5.41 2.06
CA MET A 130 -5.29 6.55 2.91
C MET A 130 -4.05 7.44 3.10
N ASN A 131 -4.18 8.73 2.85
CA ASN A 131 -3.15 9.67 3.25
C ASN A 131 -3.11 9.79 4.78
N PHE A 132 -2.14 10.53 5.29
CA PHE A 132 -1.92 10.70 6.71
C PHE A 132 -3.18 11.14 7.49
N TYR A 133 -3.90 12.14 6.99
CA TYR A 133 -5.09 12.69 7.65
C TYR A 133 -6.28 11.72 7.60
N ALA A 134 -6.52 11.11 6.45
CA ALA A 134 -7.57 10.11 6.29
C ALA A 134 -7.31 8.87 7.17
N ALA A 135 -6.04 8.46 7.31
CA ALA A 135 -5.66 7.36 8.19
C ALA A 135 -5.90 7.72 9.66
N GLN A 136 -5.58 8.94 10.08
CA GLN A 136 -5.84 9.41 11.44
C GLN A 136 -7.33 9.39 11.74
N GLU A 137 -8.15 10.05 10.91
CA GLU A 137 -9.61 10.09 11.06
C GLU A 137 -10.22 8.68 11.11
N PHE A 138 -9.75 7.79 10.22
CA PHE A 138 -10.18 6.39 10.21
C PHE A 138 -9.87 5.68 11.54
N LEU A 139 -8.66 5.84 12.09
CA LEU A 139 -8.25 5.22 13.35
C LEU A 139 -9.00 5.81 14.54
N GLU A 140 -9.24 7.12 14.58
CA GLU A 140 -10.02 7.79 15.61
C GLU A 140 -11.48 7.31 15.61
N ASN A 141 -12.08 7.17 14.42
CA ASN A 141 -13.43 6.61 14.26
C ASN A 141 -13.53 5.15 14.74
N LEU A 142 -12.48 4.35 14.55
CA LEU A 142 -12.43 2.98 15.06
C LEU A 142 -12.35 2.92 16.59
N LYS A 143 -11.65 3.87 17.22
CA LYS A 143 -11.51 3.94 18.67
C LYS A 143 -12.78 4.46 19.35
N GLY A 144 -13.46 5.42 18.72
CA GLY A 144 -14.67 6.06 19.28
C GLY A 144 -15.94 5.23 19.20
N SER A 145 -16.00 4.31 18.23
CA SER A 145 -17.15 3.44 18.03
C SER A 145 -16.78 2.02 18.46
N GLY A 146 -17.17 1.62 19.66
CA GLY A 146 -17.04 0.21 20.10
C GLY A 146 -17.75 -0.79 19.17
N GLU A 147 -18.60 -0.29 18.27
CA GLU A 147 -19.17 -0.96 17.10
C GLU A 147 -19.27 0.05 15.96
N ARG A 148 -18.70 -0.27 14.80
CA ARG A 148 -18.92 0.52 13.58
C ARG A 148 -20.41 0.53 13.24
N SER A 149 -21.09 1.62 13.54
CA SER A 149 -22.44 1.85 13.01
C SER A 149 -22.36 1.94 11.47
N PRO A 150 -23.32 1.35 10.74
CA PRO A 150 -23.36 1.40 9.26
C PRO A 150 -23.50 2.81 8.67
N SER A 151 -23.72 3.83 9.52
CA SER A 151 -24.16 5.17 9.10
C SER A 151 -23.08 6.22 8.92
N ALA A 152 -21.79 5.90 9.01
CA ALA A 152 -20.75 6.87 8.68
C ALA A 152 -20.38 6.83 7.17
N ARG A 153 -21.36 6.72 6.30
CA ARG A 153 -21.25 7.21 4.92
C ARG A 153 -21.47 8.72 4.99
N SER A 154 -20.51 9.50 4.54
CA SER A 154 -20.76 10.89 4.21
C SER A 154 -21.98 10.98 3.29
N SER A 155 -23.05 11.55 3.80
CA SER A 155 -24.38 11.63 3.21
C SER A 155 -24.47 12.70 2.11
N GLU A 156 -23.56 12.71 1.14
CA GLU A 156 -23.56 13.75 0.09
C GLU A 156 -23.48 13.20 -1.34
N TRP A 157 -23.97 11.96 -1.60
CA TRP A 157 -24.18 11.50 -2.97
C TRP A 157 -25.65 11.21 -3.23
N PRO A 158 -26.24 11.68 -4.35
CA PRO A 158 -27.64 11.45 -4.69
C PRO A 158 -27.95 9.97 -4.86
N GLY A 159 -29.13 9.54 -4.43
CA GLY A 159 -29.58 8.17 -4.20
C GLY A 159 -29.65 7.18 -5.39
N ASP A 160 -29.00 7.45 -6.53
CA ASP A 160 -29.04 6.55 -7.70
C ASP A 160 -27.86 5.54 -7.65
N ASP A 161 -26.67 5.97 -7.22
CA ASP A 161 -25.47 5.11 -7.16
C ASP A 161 -25.57 3.96 -6.14
N THR A 162 -26.38 4.12 -5.09
CA THR A 162 -26.51 3.08 -4.04
C THR A 162 -27.31 1.87 -4.48
N GLN A 163 -28.27 1.99 -5.42
CA GLN A 163 -29.04 0.86 -5.94
C GLN A 163 -28.22 0.06 -6.94
N GLU A 164 -27.42 0.73 -7.77
CA GLU A 164 -26.51 0.08 -8.71
C GLU A 164 -25.44 -0.73 -7.99
N GLU A 165 -24.79 -0.16 -6.96
CA GLU A 165 -23.80 -0.86 -6.12
C GLU A 165 -24.39 -2.11 -5.45
N ALA A 166 -25.61 -2.02 -4.88
CA ALA A 166 -26.27 -3.16 -4.27
C ALA A 166 -26.55 -4.27 -5.28
N HIS A 167 -26.98 -3.91 -6.49
CA HIS A 167 -27.23 -4.86 -7.57
C HIS A 167 -25.94 -5.54 -8.04
N ILE A 168 -24.84 -4.81 -8.23
CA ILE A 168 -23.53 -5.37 -8.57
C ILE A 168 -23.07 -6.36 -7.50
N GLN A 169 -23.24 -6.01 -6.23
CA GLN A 169 -22.88 -6.89 -5.11
C GLN A 169 -23.73 -8.18 -5.10
N GLU A 170 -25.03 -8.10 -5.40
CA GLU A 170 -25.91 -9.28 -5.52
C GLU A 170 -25.46 -10.21 -6.66
N LEU A 171 -25.14 -9.65 -7.83
CA LEU A 171 -24.63 -10.42 -8.98
C LEU A 171 -23.29 -11.10 -8.65
N ALA A 172 -22.36 -10.39 -8.01
CA ALA A 172 -21.10 -10.95 -7.57
C ALA A 172 -21.29 -12.06 -6.50
N ALA A 173 -22.25 -11.88 -5.59
CA ALA A 173 -22.60 -12.90 -4.60
C ALA A 173 -23.20 -14.15 -5.24
N ALA A 174 -24.06 -13.97 -6.26
CA ALA A 174 -24.61 -15.08 -7.04
C ALA A 174 -23.51 -15.82 -7.82
N PHE A 175 -22.60 -15.07 -8.46
CA PHE A 175 -21.44 -15.63 -9.14
C PHE A 175 -20.51 -16.39 -8.17
N PHE A 176 -20.28 -15.84 -6.99
CA PHE A 176 -19.51 -16.51 -5.93
C PHE A 176 -20.11 -17.86 -5.53
N LYS A 177 -21.42 -18.05 -5.57
CA LYS A 177 -22.08 -19.32 -5.21
C LYS A 177 -21.91 -20.43 -6.26
N GLN A 178 -21.58 -20.10 -7.50
CA GLN A 178 -21.43 -21.08 -8.57
C GLN A 178 -20.29 -22.07 -8.27
N SER A 179 -20.41 -23.28 -8.80
CA SER A 179 -19.38 -24.34 -8.71
C SER A 179 -18.71 -24.63 -10.05
N LYS A 180 -19.38 -24.27 -11.15
CA LYS A 180 -18.93 -24.48 -12.53
C LYS A 180 -19.20 -23.25 -13.38
N LEU A 181 -18.29 -22.95 -14.28
CA LEU A 181 -18.36 -21.85 -15.24
C LEU A 181 -18.02 -22.38 -16.63
N THR A 182 -18.48 -21.69 -17.68
CA THR A 182 -18.12 -21.98 -19.07
C THR A 182 -17.03 -21.02 -19.53
N LYS A 183 -16.00 -21.55 -20.18
CA LYS A 183 -14.90 -20.73 -20.73
C LYS A 183 -15.44 -19.78 -21.79
N LYS A 184 -14.98 -18.51 -21.76
CA LYS A 184 -15.43 -17.42 -22.65
C LYS A 184 -16.89 -16.99 -22.47
N GLU A 185 -17.62 -17.56 -21.54
CA GLU A 185 -18.92 -17.01 -21.15
C GLU A 185 -18.73 -15.62 -20.53
N LYS A 186 -19.65 -14.71 -20.79
CA LYS A 186 -19.61 -13.36 -20.23
C LYS A 186 -20.27 -13.33 -18.87
N PHE A 187 -19.63 -12.66 -17.93
CA PHE A 187 -20.24 -12.33 -16.64
C PHE A 187 -20.88 -10.92 -16.70
N SER A 188 -21.87 -10.67 -15.83
CA SER A 188 -22.79 -9.52 -15.95
C SER A 188 -22.62 -8.44 -14.88
N PHE A 189 -21.48 -8.36 -14.20
CA PHE A 189 -21.20 -7.34 -13.19
C PHE A 189 -19.92 -6.58 -13.50
N SER A 190 -19.83 -5.34 -13.02
CA SER A 190 -18.67 -4.47 -13.12
C SER A 190 -17.85 -4.48 -11.83
N GLU A 191 -16.62 -3.92 -11.87
CA GLU A 191 -15.90 -3.57 -10.65
C GLU A 191 -16.65 -2.46 -9.90
N SER A 192 -16.62 -2.51 -8.57
CA SER A 192 -17.33 -1.59 -7.69
C SER A 192 -16.61 -1.46 -6.34
N ILE A 193 -17.21 -0.77 -5.40
CA ILE A 193 -16.65 -0.65 -4.05
C ILE A 193 -16.49 -2.03 -3.37
N ASN A 194 -17.36 -2.99 -3.68
CA ASN A 194 -17.36 -4.32 -3.10
C ASN A 194 -16.91 -5.42 -4.07
N VAL A 195 -16.52 -5.08 -5.31
CA VAL A 195 -16.13 -6.07 -6.31
C VAL A 195 -14.85 -5.66 -7.03
N GLU A 196 -13.91 -6.58 -7.10
CA GLU A 196 -12.66 -6.48 -7.87
C GLU A 196 -12.45 -7.78 -8.65
N TYR A 197 -11.96 -7.71 -9.89
CA TYR A 197 -11.57 -8.90 -10.63
C TYR A 197 -10.29 -8.67 -11.46
N LYS A 198 -9.57 -9.77 -11.74
CA LYS A 198 -8.29 -9.75 -12.46
C LYS A 198 -8.16 -10.97 -13.35
N SER A 199 -7.72 -10.77 -14.59
CA SER A 199 -7.56 -11.87 -15.54
C SER A 199 -6.37 -12.77 -15.19
N PHE A 200 -5.23 -12.19 -14.91
CA PHE A 200 -3.96 -12.91 -14.69
C PHE A 200 -3.66 -14.03 -15.71
N GLU A 201 -3.86 -13.76 -16.99
CA GLU A 201 -3.40 -14.63 -18.08
C GLU A 201 -1.85 -14.69 -18.11
N THR A 202 -1.27 -15.31 -17.10
CA THR A 202 0.19 -15.37 -16.93
C THR A 202 0.62 -16.67 -16.27
N LYS A 203 1.81 -17.14 -16.60
CA LYS A 203 2.46 -18.25 -15.87
C LYS A 203 2.84 -17.87 -14.42
N LYS A 204 2.75 -16.59 -14.05
CA LYS A 204 3.15 -16.06 -12.73
C LYS A 204 1.95 -15.72 -11.84
N VAL A 205 0.85 -16.45 -11.94
CA VAL A 205 -0.41 -16.22 -11.19
C VAL A 205 -0.12 -16.03 -9.69
N LEU A 206 0.62 -16.95 -9.08
CA LEU A 206 0.97 -16.90 -7.66
C LEU A 206 1.71 -15.62 -7.25
N GLN A 207 2.65 -15.17 -8.10
CA GLN A 207 3.39 -13.93 -7.85
C GLN A 207 2.46 -12.73 -7.93
N ARG A 208 1.62 -12.66 -8.97
CA ARG A 208 0.67 -11.56 -9.17
C ARG A 208 -0.34 -11.46 -8.03
N VAL A 209 -0.86 -12.59 -7.58
CA VAL A 209 -1.76 -12.62 -6.43
C VAL A 209 -1.07 -12.06 -5.18
N LYS A 210 0.15 -12.48 -4.88
CA LYS A 210 0.92 -11.97 -3.73
C LYS A 210 1.19 -10.46 -3.82
N GLU A 211 1.31 -9.90 -5.03
CA GLU A 211 1.55 -8.47 -5.24
C GLU A 211 0.30 -7.63 -4.94
N ILE A 212 -0.90 -8.10 -5.30
CA ILE A 212 -2.14 -7.32 -5.14
C ILE A 212 -2.88 -7.60 -3.83
N LEU A 213 -2.84 -8.84 -3.35
CA LEU A 213 -3.69 -9.32 -2.28
C LEU A 213 -3.61 -8.49 -0.97
N PRO A 214 -2.41 -8.07 -0.49
CA PRO A 214 -2.33 -7.28 0.72
C PRO A 214 -3.15 -5.99 0.66
N ARG A 215 -3.07 -5.26 -0.45
CA ARG A 215 -3.79 -3.99 -0.65
C ARG A 215 -5.29 -4.20 -0.80
N THR A 216 -5.68 -5.19 -1.61
CA THR A 216 -7.10 -5.50 -1.84
C THR A 216 -7.79 -6.00 -0.57
N VAL A 217 -7.14 -6.88 0.20
CA VAL A 217 -7.69 -7.36 1.48
C VAL A 217 -7.75 -6.24 2.52
N SER A 218 -6.70 -5.41 2.64
CA SER A 218 -6.71 -4.23 3.50
C SER A 218 -7.88 -3.31 3.13
N ALA A 219 -8.04 -3.01 1.83
CA ALA A 219 -9.10 -2.12 1.37
C ALA A 219 -10.50 -2.67 1.66
N PHE A 220 -10.78 -3.94 1.34
CA PHE A 220 -12.08 -4.55 1.63
C PHE A 220 -12.35 -4.63 3.13
N ALA A 221 -11.40 -5.11 3.93
CA ALA A 221 -11.57 -5.23 5.38
C ALA A 221 -11.81 -3.88 6.06
N ASN A 222 -11.17 -2.82 5.59
CA ASN A 222 -11.31 -1.47 6.11
C ASN A 222 -12.55 -0.73 5.59
N THR A 223 -13.25 -1.26 4.59
CA THR A 223 -14.49 -0.68 4.04
C THR A 223 -15.68 -1.57 4.43
N ASP A 224 -16.43 -2.09 3.50
CA ASP A 224 -17.64 -2.89 3.73
C ASP A 224 -17.48 -4.36 3.36
N GLY A 225 -16.25 -4.84 3.23
CA GLY A 225 -15.96 -6.16 2.69
C GLY A 225 -16.07 -6.18 1.16
N GLY A 226 -15.95 -7.38 0.57
CA GLY A 226 -16.08 -7.49 -0.88
C GLY A 226 -15.62 -8.81 -1.46
N TYR A 227 -15.64 -8.88 -2.78
CA TYR A 227 -15.31 -10.05 -3.59
C TYR A 227 -14.12 -9.74 -4.51
N LEU A 228 -13.11 -10.59 -4.49
CA LEU A 228 -12.02 -10.60 -5.47
C LEU A 228 -12.13 -11.87 -6.32
N PHE A 229 -12.24 -11.70 -7.62
CA PHE A 229 -12.24 -12.81 -8.59
C PHE A 229 -10.95 -12.78 -9.42
N ILE A 230 -10.23 -13.89 -9.47
CA ILE A 230 -9.02 -14.05 -10.27
C ILE A 230 -9.28 -15.06 -11.38
N GLY A 231 -9.14 -14.63 -12.62
CA GLY A 231 -9.47 -15.40 -13.82
C GLY A 231 -10.66 -14.83 -14.59
N LEU A 232 -11.05 -13.57 -14.34
CA LEU A 232 -12.03 -12.83 -15.13
C LEU A 232 -11.32 -11.73 -15.91
N ASP A 233 -11.61 -11.61 -17.20
CA ASP A 233 -10.98 -10.60 -18.07
C ASP A 233 -11.70 -9.26 -17.96
N GLU A 234 -10.95 -8.21 -17.64
CA GLU A 234 -11.48 -6.86 -17.44
C GLU A 234 -11.95 -6.18 -18.73
N LYS A 235 -11.37 -6.56 -19.87
CA LYS A 235 -11.62 -5.90 -21.16
C LYS A 235 -12.76 -6.56 -21.92
N THR A 236 -12.76 -7.89 -21.95
CA THR A 236 -13.75 -8.66 -22.72
C THR A 236 -14.96 -9.04 -21.89
N GLN A 237 -14.88 -8.92 -20.55
CA GLN A 237 -15.84 -9.44 -19.57
C GLN A 237 -16.07 -10.95 -19.71
N GLU A 238 -15.04 -11.70 -20.12
CA GLU A 238 -15.09 -13.13 -20.32
C GLU A 238 -14.46 -13.89 -19.16
N ILE A 239 -14.99 -15.10 -18.92
CA ILE A 239 -14.42 -16.06 -17.99
C ILE A 239 -13.23 -16.75 -18.67
N VAL A 240 -12.02 -16.48 -18.19
CA VAL A 240 -10.77 -17.02 -18.72
C VAL A 240 -10.23 -18.15 -17.84
N GLY A 241 -10.21 -17.91 -16.54
CA GLY A 241 -9.61 -18.78 -15.54
C GLY A 241 -8.08 -18.81 -15.62
N PHE A 242 -7.45 -19.48 -14.68
CA PHE A 242 -6.04 -19.85 -14.73
C PHE A 242 -5.90 -21.37 -14.79
N GLU A 243 -4.94 -21.84 -15.56
CA GLU A 243 -4.70 -23.27 -15.77
C GLU A 243 -3.92 -23.88 -14.60
N GLU A 244 -4.26 -25.10 -14.20
CA GLU A 244 -3.61 -25.83 -13.10
C GLU A 244 -2.10 -25.98 -13.30
N LYS A 245 -1.64 -26.16 -14.56
CA LYS A 245 -0.20 -26.22 -14.90
C LYS A 245 0.56 -24.95 -14.54
N ASN A 246 -0.11 -23.80 -14.45
CA ASN A 246 0.47 -22.52 -14.09
C ASN A 246 0.44 -22.28 -12.57
N CYS A 247 -0.61 -22.75 -11.90
CA CYS A 247 -0.76 -22.65 -10.46
C CYS A 247 -1.80 -23.67 -9.97
N GLN A 248 -1.40 -24.56 -9.07
CA GLN A 248 -2.37 -25.50 -8.46
C GLN A 248 -3.29 -24.75 -7.48
N PRO A 249 -4.61 -24.99 -7.48
CA PRO A 249 -5.58 -24.35 -6.57
C PRO A 249 -5.16 -24.43 -5.10
N LYS A 250 -4.73 -25.59 -4.61
CA LYS A 250 -4.27 -25.78 -3.22
C LYS A 250 -3.04 -24.94 -2.87
N THR A 251 -2.11 -24.77 -3.80
CA THR A 251 -0.92 -23.93 -3.60
C THR A 251 -1.31 -22.45 -3.51
N LEU A 252 -2.26 -22.02 -4.34
CA LEU A 252 -2.77 -20.66 -4.32
C LEU A 252 -3.56 -20.37 -3.04
N GLU A 253 -4.42 -21.30 -2.61
CA GLU A 253 -5.18 -21.21 -1.36
C GLU A 253 -4.26 -21.04 -0.14
N SER A 254 -3.24 -21.89 -0.02
CA SER A 254 -2.25 -21.80 1.07
C SER A 254 -1.48 -20.47 1.04
N ALA A 255 -1.19 -19.95 -0.15
CA ALA A 255 -0.52 -18.65 -0.29
C ALA A 255 -1.43 -17.48 0.09
N ILE A 256 -2.72 -17.54 -0.28
CA ILE A 256 -3.74 -16.55 0.10
C ILE A 256 -3.90 -16.55 1.62
N GLU A 257 -4.09 -17.71 2.23
CA GLU A 257 -4.20 -17.83 3.70
C GLU A 257 -2.99 -17.24 4.39
N LYS A 258 -1.79 -17.67 4.00
CA LYS A 258 -0.55 -17.14 4.58
C LYS A 258 -0.45 -15.63 4.45
N CYS A 259 -0.79 -15.08 3.29
CA CYS A 259 -0.77 -13.64 3.04
C CYS A 259 -1.73 -12.91 3.98
N ILE A 260 -2.99 -13.33 4.05
CA ILE A 260 -4.02 -12.68 4.88
C ILE A 260 -3.66 -12.76 6.37
N ARG A 261 -3.16 -13.93 6.84
CA ARG A 261 -2.76 -14.11 8.25
C ARG A 261 -1.52 -13.32 8.66
N GLN A 262 -0.72 -12.85 7.69
CA GLN A 262 0.47 -12.03 7.93
C GLN A 262 0.21 -10.53 7.84
N LEU A 263 -0.98 -10.10 7.44
CA LEU A 263 -1.33 -8.67 7.41
C LEU A 263 -1.26 -8.07 8.82
N PRO A 264 -0.59 -6.91 8.97
CA PRO A 264 -0.58 -6.22 10.25
C PRO A 264 -1.98 -5.73 10.60
N VAL A 265 -2.42 -5.98 11.83
CA VAL A 265 -3.72 -5.56 12.34
C VAL A 265 -3.53 -4.77 13.63
N THR A 266 -4.19 -3.63 13.77
CA THR A 266 -4.32 -2.93 15.03
C THR A 266 -5.72 -3.12 15.58
N HIS A 267 -5.82 -3.80 16.72
CA HIS A 267 -7.09 -4.07 17.37
C HIS A 267 -7.52 -2.91 18.27
N PHE A 268 -8.78 -2.51 18.13
CA PHE A 268 -9.49 -1.57 18.99
C PHE A 268 -10.59 -2.27 19.79
N CYS A 269 -10.89 -3.55 19.48
CA CYS A 269 -11.82 -4.41 20.18
C CYS A 269 -11.07 -5.35 21.16
N GLU A 270 -11.78 -5.85 22.17
CA GLU A 270 -11.23 -6.75 23.20
C GLU A 270 -10.91 -8.15 22.66
N GLU A 271 -11.74 -8.67 21.73
CA GLU A 271 -11.71 -10.07 21.30
C GLU A 271 -10.55 -10.41 20.35
N LYS A 272 -9.83 -9.43 19.79
CA LYS A 272 -8.73 -9.62 18.84
C LYS A 272 -9.06 -10.65 17.73
N GLU A 273 -10.21 -10.49 17.13
CA GLU A 273 -10.68 -11.35 16.04
C GLU A 273 -9.67 -11.39 14.87
N LYS A 274 -9.71 -12.48 14.10
CA LYS A 274 -8.95 -12.61 12.86
C LYS A 274 -9.78 -12.13 11.68
N ILE A 275 -9.12 -11.64 10.62
CA ILE A 275 -9.79 -11.29 9.37
C ILE A 275 -10.57 -12.49 8.88
N LYS A 276 -11.90 -12.33 8.70
CA LYS A 276 -12.82 -13.35 8.19
C LYS A 276 -12.84 -13.29 6.67
N TYR A 277 -12.63 -14.41 6.05
CA TYR A 277 -12.68 -14.56 4.59
C TYR A 277 -13.10 -15.97 4.19
N THR A 278 -13.60 -16.10 2.97
CA THR A 278 -13.88 -17.39 2.33
C THR A 278 -13.20 -17.42 0.98
N CYS A 279 -12.38 -18.44 0.73
CA CYS A 279 -11.71 -18.66 -0.55
C CYS A 279 -12.23 -19.96 -1.15
N LYS A 280 -12.54 -19.94 -2.45
CA LYS A 280 -12.90 -21.14 -3.21
C LYS A 280 -12.42 -21.07 -4.64
N PHE A 281 -12.37 -22.21 -5.29
CA PHE A 281 -12.01 -22.36 -6.69
C PHE A 281 -13.22 -22.87 -7.47
N ILE A 282 -13.61 -22.12 -8.52
CA ILE A 282 -14.73 -22.47 -9.40
C ILE A 282 -14.13 -23.10 -10.64
N GLU A 283 -14.59 -24.30 -11.01
CA GLU A 283 -14.12 -24.98 -12.21
C GLU A 283 -14.58 -24.26 -13.48
N VAL A 284 -13.67 -24.04 -14.41
CA VAL A 284 -13.97 -23.52 -15.75
C VAL A 284 -13.92 -24.68 -16.74
N HIS A 285 -15.04 -24.91 -17.42
CA HIS A 285 -15.20 -25.99 -18.36
C HIS A 285 -15.14 -25.50 -19.81
N ASP A 286 -14.48 -26.28 -20.66
CA ASP A 286 -14.48 -26.14 -22.11
C ASP A 286 -14.83 -27.49 -22.71
N SER A 287 -15.86 -27.53 -23.57
CA SER A 287 -16.34 -28.78 -24.22
C SER A 287 -16.56 -29.92 -23.23
N GLY A 288 -17.07 -29.62 -22.03
CA GLY A 288 -17.41 -30.58 -20.98
C GLY A 288 -16.28 -31.04 -20.08
N ALA A 289 -15.04 -30.62 -20.32
CA ALA A 289 -13.87 -30.91 -19.47
C ALA A 289 -13.42 -29.69 -18.69
N VAL A 290 -12.87 -29.88 -17.48
CA VAL A 290 -12.25 -28.81 -16.68
C VAL A 290 -10.97 -28.39 -17.38
N CYS A 291 -10.86 -27.11 -17.74
CA CYS A 291 -9.69 -26.57 -18.41
C CYS A 291 -8.95 -25.49 -17.59
N ALA A 292 -9.63 -24.86 -16.64
CA ALA A 292 -9.08 -23.79 -15.80
C ALA A 292 -9.88 -23.63 -14.50
N TYR A 293 -9.44 -22.70 -13.65
CA TYR A 293 -10.11 -22.33 -12.39
C TYR A 293 -10.24 -20.82 -12.27
N VAL A 294 -11.34 -20.36 -11.67
CA VAL A 294 -11.47 -19.00 -11.15
C VAL A 294 -11.30 -19.07 -9.63
N CYS A 295 -10.35 -18.31 -9.08
CA CYS A 295 -10.25 -18.13 -7.63
C CYS A 295 -11.24 -17.02 -7.22
N ALA A 296 -12.16 -17.36 -6.34
CA ALA A 296 -13.13 -16.45 -5.76
C ALA A 296 -12.86 -16.29 -4.26
N LEU A 297 -12.49 -15.08 -3.85
CA LEU A 297 -12.21 -14.69 -2.49
C LEU A 297 -13.26 -13.68 -2.02
N ARG A 298 -13.96 -13.99 -0.92
CA ARG A 298 -14.82 -13.06 -0.20
C ARG A 298 -14.11 -12.62 1.07
N VAL A 299 -13.94 -11.34 1.28
CA VAL A 299 -13.41 -10.75 2.51
C VAL A 299 -14.56 -10.05 3.23
N GLU A 300 -14.72 -10.29 4.52
CA GLU A 300 -15.72 -9.61 5.34
C GLU A 300 -15.17 -8.28 5.87
N ARG A 301 -16.05 -7.33 6.09
CA ARG A 301 -15.73 -6.11 6.82
C ARG A 301 -15.11 -6.48 8.17
N PHE A 302 -14.07 -5.75 8.57
CA PHE A 302 -13.37 -6.02 9.81
C PHE A 302 -13.56 -4.88 10.81
N CYS A 303 -13.69 -5.23 12.08
CA CYS A 303 -13.94 -4.26 13.17
C CYS A 303 -12.74 -3.37 13.51
N CYS A 304 -11.55 -3.72 13.06
CA CYS A 304 -10.29 -3.09 13.40
C CYS A 304 -9.50 -2.65 12.16
N ALA A 305 -8.37 -1.98 12.32
CA ALA A 305 -7.57 -1.51 11.19
C ALA A 305 -6.69 -2.62 10.63
N VAL A 306 -6.79 -2.86 9.31
CA VAL A 306 -5.96 -3.82 8.57
C VAL A 306 -5.00 -3.06 7.65
N PHE A 307 -3.71 -3.29 7.81
CA PHE A 307 -2.66 -2.71 6.98
C PHE A 307 -2.21 -3.71 5.91
N ALA A 308 -1.89 -3.25 4.71
CA ALA A 308 -1.28 -4.09 3.68
C ALA A 308 0.15 -4.50 4.05
N GLU A 309 0.90 -3.58 4.67
CA GLU A 309 2.21 -3.75 5.26
C GLU A 309 2.32 -2.86 6.50
N LYS A 310 3.42 -2.99 7.27
CA LYS A 310 3.73 -2.01 8.31
C LYS A 310 3.79 -0.60 7.70
N PRO A 311 3.38 0.46 8.42
CA PRO A 311 3.54 1.83 7.96
C PRO A 311 4.98 2.12 7.53
N ASP A 312 5.16 2.81 6.41
CA ASP A 312 6.50 3.20 5.93
C ASP A 312 6.94 4.49 6.65
N SER A 313 7.20 4.33 7.93
CA SER A 313 7.62 5.38 8.86
C SER A 313 8.80 4.89 9.67
N TRP A 314 9.84 5.72 9.80
CA TRP A 314 11.15 5.35 10.30
C TRP A 314 11.64 6.31 11.38
N ARG A 315 12.47 5.82 12.29
CA ARG A 315 13.17 6.62 13.32
C ARG A 315 14.57 6.11 13.56
N VAL A 316 15.40 6.91 14.18
CA VAL A 316 16.67 6.46 14.73
C VAL A 316 16.45 5.94 16.15
N LYS A 317 16.83 4.70 16.41
CA LYS A 317 16.77 4.07 17.72
C LYS A 317 17.97 3.15 17.89
N ASP A 318 18.68 3.28 19.03
CA ASP A 318 19.86 2.48 19.35
C ASP A 318 20.96 2.60 18.26
N GLY A 319 21.20 3.81 17.75
CA GLY A 319 22.19 4.07 16.71
C GLY A 319 21.89 3.48 15.33
N CYS A 320 20.63 3.05 15.08
CA CYS A 320 20.21 2.46 13.82
C CYS A 320 18.90 3.07 13.33
N VAL A 321 18.71 3.11 12.00
CA VAL A 321 17.44 3.46 11.39
C VAL A 321 16.49 2.27 11.45
N LYS A 322 15.41 2.39 12.24
CA LYS A 322 14.41 1.34 12.47
C LYS A 322 13.03 1.78 12.01
N ARG A 323 12.28 0.87 11.40
CA ARG A 323 10.87 1.09 11.06
C ARG A 323 10.02 1.03 12.32
N PHE A 324 9.01 1.88 12.45
CA PHE A 324 8.02 1.75 13.51
C PHE A 324 7.28 0.43 13.40
N THR A 325 6.90 -0.16 14.53
CA THR A 325 5.86 -1.19 14.50
C THR A 325 4.51 -0.53 14.22
N THR A 326 3.53 -1.32 13.80
CA THR A 326 2.18 -0.80 13.54
C THR A 326 1.58 -0.17 14.78
N GLU A 327 1.76 -0.81 15.94
CA GLU A 327 1.26 -0.35 17.23
C GLU A 327 1.93 0.97 17.67
N GLU A 328 3.26 1.08 17.53
CA GLU A 328 3.99 2.31 17.83
C GLU A 328 3.50 3.47 16.96
N TRP A 329 3.34 3.21 15.65
CA TRP A 329 2.88 4.21 14.70
C TRP A 329 1.45 4.68 15.00
N VAL A 330 0.51 3.74 15.22
CA VAL A 330 -0.89 4.06 15.57
C VAL A 330 -0.95 4.85 16.87
N LYS A 331 -0.17 4.47 17.88
CA LYS A 331 -0.11 5.22 19.15
C LYS A 331 0.31 6.67 18.94
N LEU A 332 1.29 6.93 18.09
CA LEU A 332 1.75 8.29 17.77
C LEU A 332 0.74 9.07 16.91
N GLN A 333 0.02 8.38 16.02
CA GLN A 333 -1.03 9.00 15.20
C GLN A 333 -2.20 9.51 16.04
N MET A 334 -2.49 8.82 17.14
CA MET A 334 -3.64 9.09 18.01
C MET A 334 -3.26 9.86 19.29
N ALA A 335 -2.01 10.26 19.46
CA ALA A 335 -1.55 11.12 20.54
C ALA A 335 -1.81 12.58 20.23
#